data_b49e035dadf3b766700ea3536197e01d
#
_entry.id   b49e035dadf3b766700ea3536197e01d
#
_cell.length_a   1.000
_cell.length_b   1.000
_cell.length_c   1.000
_cell.angle_alpha   90.00
_cell.angle_beta   90.00
_cell.angle_gamma   90.00
#
_symmetry.space_group_name_H-M   'P 1'
#
loop_
_entity.id
_entity.type
_entity.pdbx_description
1 polymer ?
#
loop_
_entity_poly.entity_id
_entity_poly.type
_entity_poly.pdbx_seq_one_letter_code
_entity_poly.pdbx_strand_id
1 'polypeptide(L)'
;VVIGGDGQVTLGETVMKGNARKVRRLHDGDVIAGFAGGTADAFTLFERFEGKLQKHQGNLLRSAVELAKDWRTDRLLRRLEALLAVADRSVSLIISGTGDVIEPEQGIMAIGSGGAYAKASARVLLEETELDARSIVEKSLKITADICIYTNHELTIEELGTRGRRRNDPSQGGI
;
A
#
# COMPACT_ATOMS: atom_id res chain seq x y z
N VAL A 1 3.57 5.59 9.27
CA VAL A 1 3.44 5.26 7.83
C VAL A 1 1.95 5.23 7.47
N VAL A 2 1.60 5.81 6.31
CA VAL A 2 0.22 5.87 5.83
C VAL A 2 0.16 5.39 4.38
N ILE A 3 -0.79 4.52 4.07
CA ILE A 3 -1.13 4.13 2.70
C ILE A 3 -2.61 4.41 2.47
N GLY A 4 -2.93 5.07 1.37
CA GLY A 4 -4.28 5.31 0.91
C GLY A 4 -4.51 4.78 -0.50
N GLY A 5 -5.76 4.51 -0.82
CA GLY A 5 -6.21 4.13 -2.16
C GLY A 5 -7.63 4.56 -2.40
N ASP A 6 -7.95 4.87 -3.66
CA ASP A 6 -9.33 5.11 -4.10
C ASP A 6 -10.10 3.79 -4.27
N GLY A 7 -11.41 3.89 -4.48
CA GLY A 7 -12.31 2.74 -4.59
C GLY A 7 -12.68 2.34 -6.02
N GLN A 8 -12.18 3.02 -7.07
CA GLN A 8 -12.67 2.78 -8.43
C GLN A 8 -12.05 1.55 -9.08
N VAL A 9 -12.92 0.71 -9.64
CA VAL A 9 -12.56 -0.38 -10.57
C VAL A 9 -13.18 -0.06 -11.91
N THR A 10 -12.37 0.03 -12.95
CA THR A 10 -12.77 0.41 -14.29
C THR A 10 -12.44 -0.72 -15.27
N LEU A 11 -13.34 -1.01 -16.20
CA LEU A 11 -13.12 -1.91 -17.32
C LEU A 11 -13.33 -1.12 -18.61
N GLY A 12 -12.27 -0.85 -19.36
CA GLY A 12 -12.31 0.08 -20.48
C GLY A 12 -12.76 1.46 -20.03
N GLU A 13 -13.88 1.94 -20.54
CA GLU A 13 -14.47 3.25 -20.20
C GLU A 13 -15.60 3.18 -19.17
N THR A 14 -15.86 1.98 -18.60
CA THR A 14 -16.97 1.76 -17.68
C THR A 14 -16.49 1.57 -16.24
N VAL A 15 -17.07 2.33 -15.32
CA VAL A 15 -16.86 2.14 -13.88
C VAL A 15 -17.67 0.92 -13.41
N MET A 16 -16.99 -0.14 -13.05
CA MET A 16 -17.59 -1.39 -12.58
C MET A 16 -17.89 -1.39 -11.09
N LYS A 17 -17.08 -0.67 -10.30
CA LYS A 17 -17.24 -0.55 -8.85
C LYS A 17 -16.59 0.75 -8.37
N GLY A 18 -17.24 1.44 -7.42
CA GLY A 18 -16.77 2.70 -6.88
C GLY A 18 -16.19 2.62 -5.46
N ASN A 19 -16.33 1.48 -4.76
CA ASN A 19 -15.96 1.32 -3.35
C ASN A 19 -15.12 0.07 -3.08
N ALA A 20 -14.23 -0.29 -3.99
CA ALA A 20 -13.30 -1.40 -3.80
C ALA A 20 -12.25 -1.06 -2.72
N ARG A 21 -11.90 -2.03 -1.89
CA ARG A 21 -10.81 -1.88 -0.93
C ARG A 21 -9.49 -2.33 -1.56
N LYS A 22 -8.67 -1.36 -1.95
CA LYS A 22 -7.35 -1.56 -2.55
C LYS A 22 -6.22 -1.57 -1.51
N VAL A 23 -6.51 -1.18 -0.27
CA VAL A 23 -5.55 -1.15 0.84
C VAL A 23 -6.01 -2.09 1.94
N ARG A 24 -5.07 -2.85 2.51
CA ARG A 24 -5.32 -3.86 3.56
C ARG A 24 -4.19 -3.88 4.59
N ARG A 25 -4.52 -4.36 5.78
CA ARG A 25 -3.55 -4.76 6.80
C ARG A 25 -3.22 -6.24 6.64
N LEU A 26 -1.94 -6.56 6.77
CA LEU A 26 -1.38 -7.92 6.73
C LEU A 26 -0.56 -8.17 8.00
N HIS A 27 -0.21 -9.43 8.25
CA HIS A 27 0.65 -9.85 9.36
C HIS A 27 0.19 -9.27 10.71
N ASP A 28 -1.03 -9.66 11.12
CA ASP A 28 -1.66 -9.20 12.38
C ASP A 28 -1.74 -7.67 12.53
N GLY A 29 -1.72 -6.96 11.39
CA GLY A 29 -1.82 -5.50 11.36
C GLY A 29 -0.50 -4.75 11.41
N ASP A 30 0.64 -5.43 11.42
CA ASP A 30 1.97 -4.82 11.44
C ASP A 30 2.47 -4.36 10.07
N VAL A 31 1.81 -4.80 8.99
CA VAL A 31 2.11 -4.41 7.61
C VAL A 31 0.86 -3.82 6.96
N ILE A 32 1.03 -2.76 6.17
CA ILE A 32 -0.01 -2.23 5.29
C ILE A 32 0.40 -2.52 3.84
N ALA A 33 -0.57 -2.96 3.05
CA ALA A 33 -0.35 -3.24 1.62
C ALA A 33 -1.44 -2.57 0.77
N GLY A 34 -1.01 -1.92 -0.32
CA GLY A 34 -1.86 -1.37 -1.37
C GLY A 34 -1.60 -2.07 -2.70
N PHE A 35 -2.61 -2.11 -3.55
CA PHE A 35 -2.58 -2.83 -4.82
C PHE A 35 -3.08 -1.94 -5.97
N ALA A 36 -2.43 -2.07 -7.12
CA ALA A 36 -2.89 -1.51 -8.39
C ALA A 36 -2.79 -2.58 -9.50
N GLY A 37 -3.89 -2.77 -10.24
CA GLY A 37 -4.03 -3.80 -11.27
C GLY A 37 -5.41 -4.48 -11.25
N GLY A 38 -5.54 -5.66 -11.86
CA GLY A 38 -6.80 -6.43 -11.88
C GLY A 38 -7.23 -6.91 -10.49
N THR A 39 -8.50 -6.77 -10.15
CA THR A 39 -9.00 -7.10 -8.79
C THR A 39 -8.89 -8.58 -8.43
N ALA A 40 -9.02 -9.49 -9.39
CA ALA A 40 -8.84 -10.93 -9.17
C ALA A 40 -7.41 -11.26 -8.77
N ASP A 41 -6.44 -10.51 -9.31
CA ASP A 41 -5.02 -10.69 -9.08
C ASP A 41 -4.58 -10.18 -7.71
N ALA A 42 -5.28 -9.14 -7.22
CA ALA A 42 -5.03 -8.56 -5.90
C ALA A 42 -5.13 -9.58 -4.77
N PHE A 43 -6.18 -10.40 -4.77
CA PHE A 43 -6.40 -11.40 -3.72
C PHE A 43 -5.27 -12.42 -3.69
N THR A 44 -4.92 -12.97 -4.84
CA THR A 44 -3.83 -13.95 -4.98
C THR A 44 -2.50 -13.38 -4.48
N LEU A 45 -2.18 -12.14 -4.84
CA LEU A 45 -0.93 -11.51 -4.42
C LEU A 45 -0.89 -11.19 -2.93
N PHE A 46 -2.01 -10.72 -2.35
CA PHE A 46 -2.09 -10.50 -0.91
C PHE A 46 -1.95 -11.80 -0.12
N GLU A 47 -2.60 -12.89 -0.52
CA GLU A 47 -2.46 -14.20 0.12
C GLU A 47 -1.04 -14.74 0.03
N ARG A 48 -0.42 -14.64 -1.15
CA ARG A 48 0.97 -15.05 -1.35
C ARG A 48 1.92 -14.23 -0.48
N PHE A 49 1.70 -12.91 -0.41
CA PHE A 49 2.53 -12.03 0.40
C PHE A 49 2.38 -12.29 1.90
N GLU A 50 1.14 -12.49 2.37
CA GLU A 50 0.86 -12.89 3.76
C GLU A 50 1.60 -14.18 4.13
N GLY A 51 1.59 -15.20 3.26
CA GLY A 51 2.36 -16.43 3.46
C GLY A 51 3.87 -16.20 3.55
N LYS A 52 4.42 -15.24 2.76
CA LYS A 52 5.85 -14.88 2.88
C LYS A 52 6.15 -14.15 4.18
N LEU A 53 5.27 -13.24 4.62
CA LEU A 53 5.41 -12.53 5.89
C LEU A 53 5.41 -13.51 7.07
N GLN A 54 4.49 -14.47 7.09
CA GLN A 54 4.44 -15.52 8.10
C GLN A 54 5.73 -16.37 8.10
N LYS A 55 6.14 -16.85 6.93
CA LYS A 55 7.37 -17.65 6.77
C LYS A 55 8.62 -16.92 7.25
N HIS A 56 8.70 -15.63 7.05
CA HIS A 56 9.87 -14.80 7.39
C HIS A 56 9.67 -13.95 8.64
N GLN A 57 8.70 -14.32 9.51
CA GLN A 57 8.47 -13.69 10.81
C GLN A 57 8.31 -12.15 10.72
N GLY A 58 7.59 -11.69 9.71
CA GLY A 58 7.32 -10.26 9.48
C GLY A 58 8.47 -9.47 8.85
N ASN A 59 9.56 -10.10 8.44
CA ASN A 59 10.64 -9.39 7.73
C ASN A 59 10.16 -8.94 6.35
N LEU A 60 9.80 -7.64 6.24
CA LEU A 60 9.17 -7.08 5.08
C LEU A 60 10.04 -7.20 3.83
N LEU A 61 11.31 -6.77 3.91
CA LEU A 61 12.23 -6.78 2.77
C LEU A 61 12.45 -8.21 2.24
N ARG A 62 12.70 -9.17 3.13
CA ARG A 62 12.90 -10.55 2.72
C ARG A 62 11.64 -11.14 2.10
N SER A 63 10.48 -10.87 2.68
CA SER A 63 9.19 -11.33 2.16
C SER A 63 8.90 -10.74 0.77
N ALA A 64 9.22 -9.45 0.56
CA ALA A 64 9.07 -8.77 -0.72
C ALA A 64 9.98 -9.38 -1.80
N VAL A 65 11.26 -9.62 -1.49
CA VAL A 65 12.21 -10.25 -2.42
C VAL A 65 11.76 -11.68 -2.80
N GLU A 66 11.30 -12.46 -1.82
CA GLU A 66 10.82 -13.83 -2.10
C GLU A 66 9.51 -13.84 -2.91
N LEU A 67 8.60 -12.88 -2.67
CA LEU A 67 7.42 -12.72 -3.51
C LEU A 67 7.80 -12.31 -4.94
N ALA A 68 8.72 -11.37 -5.12
CA ALA A 68 9.17 -10.92 -6.43
C ALA A 68 9.81 -12.06 -7.26
N LYS A 69 10.59 -12.92 -6.62
CA LYS A 69 11.14 -14.13 -7.26
C LYS A 69 10.03 -15.08 -7.72
N ASP A 70 9.07 -15.39 -6.84
CA ASP A 70 7.93 -16.25 -7.19
C ASP A 70 7.12 -15.62 -8.33
N TRP A 71 6.84 -14.31 -8.24
CA TRP A 71 6.05 -13.60 -9.24
C TRP A 71 6.67 -13.70 -10.63
N ARG A 72 7.99 -13.54 -10.73
CA ARG A 72 8.72 -13.64 -11.98
C ARG A 72 8.79 -15.07 -12.55
N THR A 73 8.86 -16.09 -11.69
CA THR A 73 9.11 -17.49 -12.10
C THR A 73 7.86 -18.33 -12.20
N ASP A 74 6.82 -18.05 -11.43
CA ASP A 74 5.53 -18.76 -11.47
C ASP A 74 4.78 -18.45 -12.76
N ARG A 75 4.34 -19.50 -13.48
CA ARG A 75 3.65 -19.38 -14.78
C ARG A 75 2.32 -18.64 -14.70
N LEU A 76 1.64 -18.69 -13.55
CA LEU A 76 0.37 -18.00 -13.33
C LEU A 76 0.63 -16.56 -12.88
N LEU A 77 1.49 -16.36 -11.87
CA LEU A 77 1.76 -15.05 -11.31
C LEU A 77 2.38 -14.09 -12.32
N ARG A 78 3.33 -14.54 -13.14
CA ARG A 78 4.02 -13.68 -14.13
C ARG A 78 3.12 -13.06 -15.20
N ARG A 79 1.86 -13.52 -15.31
CA ARG A 79 0.86 -12.94 -16.20
C ARG A 79 0.09 -11.79 -15.56
N LEU A 80 0.26 -11.59 -14.26
CA LEU A 80 -0.44 -10.54 -13.52
C LEU A 80 0.24 -9.20 -13.78
N GLU A 81 -0.47 -8.30 -14.41
CA GLU A 81 -0.05 -6.91 -14.59
C GLU A 81 -0.49 -6.10 -13.37
N ALA A 82 0.36 -6.11 -12.34
CA ALA A 82 0.04 -5.50 -11.07
C ALA A 82 1.28 -4.92 -10.38
N LEU A 83 1.01 -4.05 -9.42
CA LEU A 83 1.99 -3.47 -8.51
C LEU A 83 1.46 -3.60 -7.07
N LEU A 84 2.34 -3.93 -6.15
CA LEU A 84 2.09 -3.87 -4.71
C LEU A 84 2.92 -2.74 -4.09
N ALA A 85 2.28 -1.92 -3.27
CA ALA A 85 2.94 -1.00 -2.36
C ALA A 85 2.78 -1.57 -0.95
N VAL A 86 3.87 -1.86 -0.26
CA VAL A 86 3.87 -2.48 1.07
C VAL A 86 4.73 -1.69 2.03
N ALA A 87 4.29 -1.56 3.25
CA ALA A 87 5.05 -0.86 4.28
C ALA A 87 4.83 -1.45 5.67
N ASP A 88 5.89 -1.45 6.47
CA ASP A 88 5.84 -1.57 7.91
C ASP A 88 6.26 -0.23 8.57
N ARG A 89 6.57 -0.22 9.86
CA ARG A 89 6.99 1.01 10.57
C ARG A 89 8.37 1.52 10.20
N SER A 90 9.17 0.74 9.48
CA SER A 90 10.59 1.03 9.19
C SER A 90 10.91 1.07 7.69
N VAL A 91 10.19 0.32 6.88
CA VAL A 91 10.49 0.15 5.45
C VAL A 91 9.22 0.30 4.62
N SER A 92 9.36 0.90 3.44
CA SER A 92 8.32 0.99 2.42
C SER A 92 8.87 0.50 1.09
N LEU A 93 8.13 -0.37 0.39
CA LEU A 93 8.61 -1.02 -0.83
C LEU A 93 7.51 -1.05 -1.89
N ILE A 94 7.91 -0.91 -3.16
CA ILE A 94 7.08 -1.25 -4.32
C ILE A 94 7.58 -2.57 -4.90
N ILE A 95 6.68 -3.52 -5.12
CA ILE A 95 6.97 -4.83 -5.73
C ILE A 95 6.25 -4.90 -7.06
N SER A 96 6.96 -5.25 -8.13
CA SER A 96 6.41 -5.39 -9.48
C SER A 96 6.36 -6.84 -9.95
N GLY A 97 5.50 -7.12 -10.92
CA GLY A 97 5.40 -8.42 -11.60
C GLY A 97 6.64 -8.77 -12.44
N THR A 98 7.49 -7.80 -12.74
CA THR A 98 8.79 -8.00 -13.39
C THR A 98 9.88 -8.50 -12.45
N GLY A 99 9.59 -8.52 -11.14
CA GLY A 99 10.50 -9.00 -10.11
C GLY A 99 11.31 -7.90 -9.43
N ASP A 100 10.93 -6.63 -9.65
CA ASP A 100 11.59 -5.50 -8.99
C ASP A 100 11.07 -5.32 -7.57
N VAL A 101 11.97 -4.99 -6.65
CA VAL A 101 11.67 -4.53 -5.29
C VAL A 101 12.36 -3.19 -5.14
N ILE A 102 11.57 -2.12 -5.06
CA ILE A 102 12.04 -0.74 -5.08
C ILE A 102 11.72 -0.07 -3.76
N GLU A 103 12.74 0.44 -3.09
CA GLU A 103 12.56 1.37 -1.97
C GLU A 103 12.41 2.79 -2.53
N PRO A 104 11.31 3.51 -2.24
CA PRO A 104 11.09 4.83 -2.81
C PRO A 104 12.03 5.86 -2.20
N GLU A 105 12.55 6.74 -3.05
CA GLU A 105 13.22 7.95 -2.56
C GLU A 105 12.23 8.85 -1.82
N GLN A 106 12.72 9.61 -0.84
CA GLN A 106 11.95 10.60 -0.07
C GLN A 106 10.74 10.02 0.70
N GLY A 107 10.67 8.69 0.86
CA GLY A 107 9.59 8.05 1.60
C GLY A 107 8.20 8.14 0.95
N ILE A 108 8.12 8.54 -0.33
CA ILE A 108 6.85 8.66 -1.06
C ILE A 108 6.79 7.57 -2.12
N MET A 109 5.76 6.71 -2.06
CA MET A 109 5.44 5.74 -3.10
C MET A 109 4.03 5.95 -3.62
N ALA A 110 3.85 5.74 -4.93
CA ALA A 110 2.54 5.74 -5.55
C ALA A 110 2.53 4.77 -6.73
N ILE A 111 1.40 4.08 -6.89
CA ILE A 111 1.18 3.07 -7.93
C ILE A 111 -0.20 3.24 -8.56
N GLY A 112 -0.42 2.65 -9.73
CA GLY A 112 -1.67 2.68 -10.45
C GLY A 112 -1.83 3.87 -11.38
N SER A 113 -3.01 4.00 -12.02
CA SER A 113 -3.31 4.99 -13.05
C SER A 113 -3.14 6.43 -12.55
N GLY A 114 -3.54 6.71 -11.32
CA GLY A 114 -3.39 8.01 -10.68
C GLY A 114 -2.04 8.24 -9.99
N GLY A 115 -1.14 7.24 -9.99
CA GLY A 115 0.07 7.25 -9.19
C GLY A 115 0.99 8.47 -9.42
N ALA A 116 1.16 8.90 -10.67
CA ALA A 116 1.99 10.06 -10.98
C ALA A 116 1.44 11.36 -10.39
N TYR A 117 0.11 11.56 -10.44
CA TYR A 117 -0.55 12.73 -9.85
C TYR A 117 -0.46 12.71 -8.32
N ALA A 118 -0.73 11.56 -7.72
CA ALA A 118 -0.63 11.38 -6.26
C ALA A 118 0.80 11.62 -5.77
N LYS A 119 1.82 11.08 -6.46
CA LYS A 119 3.23 11.28 -6.10
C LYS A 119 3.65 12.73 -6.20
N ALA A 120 3.30 13.41 -7.29
CA ALA A 120 3.64 14.82 -7.49
C ALA A 120 2.99 15.71 -6.42
N SER A 121 1.69 15.50 -6.15
CA SER A 121 0.96 16.24 -5.11
C SER A 121 1.53 15.98 -3.71
N ALA A 122 1.79 14.70 -3.38
CA ALA A 122 2.34 14.34 -2.07
C ALA A 122 3.73 14.96 -1.86
N ARG A 123 4.55 15.01 -2.90
CA ARG A 123 5.89 15.62 -2.83
C ARG A 123 5.81 17.10 -2.49
N VAL A 124 5.01 17.85 -3.20
CA VAL A 124 4.83 19.30 -2.92
C VAL A 124 4.32 19.52 -1.51
N LEU A 125 3.29 18.75 -1.09
CA LEU A 125 2.74 18.89 0.26
C LEU A 125 3.76 18.54 1.35
N LEU A 126 4.62 17.54 1.11
CA LEU A 126 5.66 17.15 2.06
C LEU A 126 6.77 18.20 2.17
N GLU A 127 7.17 18.80 1.06
CA GLU A 127 8.26 19.78 1.01
C GLU A 127 7.83 21.18 1.49
N GLU A 128 6.57 21.58 1.22
CA GLU A 128 6.11 22.98 1.41
C GLU A 128 5.15 23.15 2.59
N THR A 129 4.80 22.08 3.32
CA THR A 129 3.83 22.18 4.43
C THR A 129 4.24 21.34 5.64
N GLU A 130 3.67 21.66 6.81
CA GLU A 130 3.81 20.90 8.06
C GLU A 130 2.67 19.88 8.26
N LEU A 131 2.01 19.44 7.18
CA LEU A 131 0.95 18.46 7.25
C LEU A 131 1.47 17.08 7.68
N ASP A 132 0.67 16.37 8.47
CA ASP A 132 0.97 14.97 8.79
C ASP A 132 0.79 14.05 7.57
N ALA A 133 1.37 12.86 7.66
CA ALA A 133 1.36 11.89 6.57
C ALA A 133 -0.07 11.50 6.12
N ARG A 134 -1.02 11.42 7.06
CA ARG A 134 -2.42 11.12 6.75
C ARG A 134 -3.06 12.23 5.91
N SER A 135 -2.88 13.46 6.32
CA SER A 135 -3.40 14.63 5.60
C SER A 135 -2.78 14.78 4.22
N ILE A 136 -1.47 14.49 4.08
CA ILE A 136 -0.78 14.50 2.79
C ILE A 136 -1.38 13.44 1.85
N VAL A 137 -1.53 12.19 2.31
CA VAL A 137 -2.11 11.10 1.51
C VAL A 137 -3.54 11.42 1.09
N GLU A 138 -4.38 11.87 2.03
CA GLU A 138 -5.78 12.19 1.73
C GLU A 138 -5.91 13.32 0.69
N LYS A 139 -5.18 14.42 0.86
CA LYS A 139 -5.19 15.54 -0.08
C LYS A 139 -4.67 15.14 -1.45
N SER A 140 -3.58 14.38 -1.51
CA SER A 140 -2.99 13.92 -2.76
C SER A 140 -3.93 13.00 -3.55
N LEU A 141 -4.65 12.11 -2.87
CA LEU A 141 -5.63 11.24 -3.51
C LEU A 141 -6.88 12.02 -3.98
N LYS A 142 -7.34 13.03 -3.23
CA LYS A 142 -8.42 13.92 -3.68
C LYS A 142 -8.05 14.70 -4.95
N ILE A 143 -6.86 15.30 -4.98
CA ILE A 143 -6.34 15.97 -6.18
C ILE A 143 -6.24 14.99 -7.35
N THR A 144 -5.78 13.77 -7.09
CA THR A 144 -5.69 12.73 -8.10
C THR A 144 -7.07 12.36 -8.66
N ALA A 145 -8.08 12.25 -7.80
CA ALA A 145 -9.45 11.93 -8.20
C ALA A 145 -10.10 13.02 -9.05
N ASP A 146 -9.70 14.28 -8.87
CA ASP A 146 -10.16 15.41 -9.69
C ASP A 146 -9.56 15.40 -11.11
N ILE A 147 -8.43 14.72 -11.31
CA ILE A 147 -7.65 14.75 -12.57
C ILE A 147 -7.76 13.44 -13.33
N CYS A 148 -7.61 12.30 -12.64
CA CYS A 148 -7.52 10.97 -13.24
C CYS A 148 -8.89 10.31 -13.31
N ILE A 149 -9.42 10.12 -14.51
CA ILE A 149 -10.74 9.51 -14.74
C ILE A 149 -10.87 8.06 -14.25
N TYR A 150 -9.76 7.39 -13.96
CA TYR A 150 -9.70 6.02 -13.43
C TYR A 150 -9.66 5.96 -11.90
N THR A 151 -9.87 7.08 -11.23
CA THR A 151 -9.87 7.22 -9.76
C THR A 151 -11.10 7.96 -9.27
N ASN A 152 -11.45 7.82 -7.99
CA ASN A 152 -12.57 8.49 -7.38
C ASN A 152 -12.26 8.97 -5.95
N HIS A 153 -13.23 9.66 -5.32
CA HIS A 153 -13.11 10.22 -3.97
C HIS A 153 -13.45 9.23 -2.84
N GLU A 154 -13.82 7.97 -3.15
CA GLU A 154 -14.06 6.92 -2.17
C GLU A 154 -12.73 6.36 -1.67
N LEU A 155 -12.21 6.93 -0.60
CA LEU A 155 -10.87 6.64 -0.11
C LEU A 155 -10.88 5.60 1.01
N THR A 156 -9.93 4.66 0.96
CA THR A 156 -9.55 3.80 2.08
C THR A 156 -8.13 4.19 2.51
N ILE A 157 -7.95 4.58 3.76
CA ILE A 157 -6.67 5.01 4.32
C ILE A 157 -6.33 4.16 5.54
N GLU A 158 -5.17 3.52 5.53
CA GLU A 158 -4.62 2.75 6.63
C GLU A 158 -3.34 3.40 7.14
N GLU A 159 -3.17 3.36 8.47
CA GLU A 159 -2.04 4.01 9.14
C GLU A 159 -1.40 3.08 10.16
N LEU A 160 -0.07 2.96 10.13
CA LEU A 160 0.73 2.37 11.21
C LEU A 160 1.32 3.50 12.04
N GLY A 161 0.82 3.65 13.26
CA GLY A 161 1.38 4.58 14.24
C GLY A 161 2.82 4.19 14.66
N THR A 162 3.58 5.14 15.18
CA THR A 162 4.81 4.85 15.93
C THR A 162 4.44 3.92 17.09
N ARG A 163 5.27 2.90 17.38
CA ARG A 163 5.09 2.09 18.60
C ARG A 163 5.07 3.04 19.80
N GLY A 164 3.88 3.42 20.27
CA GLY A 164 3.76 4.03 21.58
C GLY A 164 4.40 3.07 22.59
N ARG A 165 5.31 3.56 23.44
CA ARG A 165 5.72 2.83 24.63
C ARG A 165 4.44 2.30 25.26
N ARG A 166 4.30 0.97 25.40
CA ARG A 166 3.26 0.41 26.26
C ARG A 166 3.36 1.20 27.55
N ARG A 167 2.37 2.01 27.87
CA ARG A 167 2.22 2.55 29.20
C ARG A 167 2.06 1.31 30.09
N ASN A 168 3.09 1.00 30.85
CA ASN A 168 2.94 0.13 31.99
C ASN A 168 1.86 0.80 32.85
N ASP A 169 0.67 0.22 32.86
CA ASP A 169 -0.39 0.57 33.79
C ASP A 169 0.03 0.04 35.16
N PRO A 170 0.32 0.90 36.14
CA PRO A 170 0.75 0.45 37.47
C PRO A 170 -0.41 -0.01 38.36
N SER A 171 -1.61 -0.22 37.82
CA SER A 171 -2.83 -0.49 38.61
C SER A 171 -3.18 -1.96 38.79
N GLN A 172 -2.26 -2.92 38.57
CA GLN A 172 -2.46 -4.32 38.99
C GLN A 172 -1.34 -4.79 39.92
N GLY A 173 -1.17 -4.07 40.98
CA GLY A 173 -0.37 -4.49 42.13
C GLY A 173 -1.10 -4.09 43.41
N GLY A 174 -1.98 -4.96 43.89
CA GLY A 174 -2.72 -4.68 45.16
C GLY A 174 -3.46 -5.92 45.67
N ILE A 175 -2.77 -6.59 46.58
CA ILE A 175 -3.23 -7.55 47.61
C ILE A 175 -3.59 -8.92 47.13
#